data_aa75ba39465df2a61d656fdbfdfb4270
#
_entry.id   aa75ba39465df2a61d656fdbfdfb4270
#
_cell.length_a   1.000
_cell.length_b   1.000
_cell.length_c   1.000
_cell.angle_alpha   90.00
_cell.angle_beta   90.00
_cell.angle_gamma   90.00
#
_symmetry.space_group_name_H-M   'P 1'
#
loop_
_entity.id
_entity.type
_entity.pdbx_description
1 polymer ?
#
loop_
_entity_poly.entity_id
_entity_poly.type
_entity_poly.pdbx_seq_one_letter_code
_entity_poly.pdbx_strand_id
1 'polypeptide(L)'
;MDEYLGAAGWYIDFYVRRADMEVFGPPQRWEVRSNWKIPAENFASDAYHTGHLHASISRLGLVPTAKFAESGYHVHAGNGHGLGLGLPSDENIFEPGMLATFQKRLLPEQFEILRQIKNMHCTIFPNLSFLISSARLNGKLISHTNMKVWLPKGPRTIEVLSWGLVEKDAPREWKERSSQHYVLTFGPSGIFDQDDSETWIDITRNAATPAARDLQFYYLQGFGREPALEFVGPGEVYASKYNENNARHFYRRWLELMSDGD
;
A
#
# COMPACT_ATOMS: atom_id res chain seq x y z
N MET A 1 17.68 13.08 1.82
CA MET A 1 16.53 12.27 1.32
C MET A 1 16.88 10.78 1.34
N ASP A 2 18.01 10.39 0.74
CA ASP A 2 18.43 8.99 0.63
C ASP A 2 18.65 8.33 2.00
N GLU A 3 19.27 9.03 2.94
CA GLU A 3 19.44 8.56 4.33
C GLU A 3 18.07 8.31 5.01
N TYR A 4 17.09 9.19 4.80
CA TYR A 4 15.76 9.04 5.37
C TYR A 4 14.99 7.87 4.75
N LEU A 5 15.05 7.72 3.42
CA LEU A 5 14.37 6.65 2.71
C LEU A 5 15.02 5.27 2.96
N GLY A 6 16.35 5.24 3.15
CA GLY A 6 17.06 3.98 3.34
C GLY A 6 16.69 2.94 2.28
N ALA A 7 16.35 1.73 2.70
CA ALA A 7 15.93 0.65 1.80
C ALA A 7 14.63 0.95 1.04
N ALA A 8 13.76 1.82 1.56
CA ALA A 8 12.49 2.17 0.89
C ALA A 8 12.71 2.84 -0.47
N GLY A 9 13.84 3.57 -0.64
CA GLY A 9 14.17 4.23 -1.91
C GLY A 9 14.22 3.25 -3.08
N TRP A 10 14.76 2.05 -2.87
CA TRP A 10 14.81 1.00 -3.88
C TRP A 10 13.42 0.54 -4.35
N TYR A 11 12.44 0.47 -3.44
CA TYR A 11 11.07 0.06 -3.74
C TYR A 11 10.20 1.19 -4.31
N ILE A 12 10.50 2.45 -3.96
CA ILE A 12 9.81 3.62 -4.52
C ILE A 12 10.00 3.70 -6.03
N ASP A 13 11.10 3.22 -6.55
CA ASP A 13 11.38 3.16 -7.98
C ASP A 13 10.28 2.41 -8.76
N PHE A 14 9.63 1.42 -8.15
CA PHE A 14 8.50 0.70 -8.76
C PHE A 14 7.28 1.59 -8.99
N TYR A 15 7.12 2.66 -8.21
CA TYR A 15 5.99 3.58 -8.34
C TYR A 15 6.29 4.77 -9.25
N VAL A 16 7.51 5.33 -9.15
CA VAL A 16 7.78 6.66 -9.73
C VAL A 16 8.94 6.68 -10.74
N ARG A 17 9.78 5.63 -10.81
CA ARG A 17 10.95 5.60 -11.72
C ARG A 17 10.90 4.54 -12.80
N ARG A 18 9.95 3.61 -12.75
CA ARG A 18 9.80 2.59 -13.80
C ARG A 18 9.56 3.17 -15.20
N ALA A 19 9.02 4.40 -15.27
CA ALA A 19 8.86 5.21 -16.49
C ALA A 19 8.82 6.69 -16.11
N ASP A 20 8.67 7.58 -17.09
CA ASP A 20 8.23 8.95 -16.82
C ASP A 20 6.77 8.90 -16.43
N MET A 21 6.48 9.30 -15.19
CA MET A 21 5.13 9.25 -14.64
C MET A 21 4.44 10.60 -14.76
N GLU A 22 3.12 10.56 -14.91
CA GLU A 22 2.25 11.74 -14.82
C GLU A 22 1.06 11.46 -13.91
N VAL A 23 0.38 12.50 -13.44
CA VAL A 23 -0.81 12.41 -12.61
C VAL A 23 -2.08 12.50 -13.44
N PHE A 24 -3.14 11.81 -13.02
CA PHE A 24 -4.49 11.92 -13.63
C PHE A 24 -5.20 13.20 -13.17
N GLY A 25 -4.76 14.37 -13.58
CA GLY A 25 -5.42 15.62 -13.19
C GLY A 25 -5.19 16.03 -11.72
N PRO A 26 -6.08 16.85 -11.13
CA PRO A 26 -5.91 17.35 -9.77
C PRO A 26 -6.08 16.22 -8.74
N PRO A 27 -5.52 16.40 -7.52
CA PRO A 27 -5.72 15.43 -6.45
C PRO A 27 -7.20 15.31 -6.08
N GLN A 28 -7.65 14.10 -5.82
CA GLN A 28 -8.90 13.88 -5.11
C GLN A 28 -8.67 14.24 -3.63
N ARG A 29 -9.67 14.82 -3.00
CA ARG A 29 -9.54 15.38 -1.66
C ARG A 29 -10.83 15.15 -0.87
N TRP A 30 -10.70 14.54 0.33
CA TRP A 30 -11.84 14.30 1.23
C TRP A 30 -11.41 14.20 2.68
N GLU A 31 -12.36 14.29 3.60
CA GLU A 31 -12.12 14.10 5.03
C GLU A 31 -12.61 12.73 5.51
N VAL A 32 -11.85 12.13 6.43
CA VAL A 32 -12.23 10.90 7.13
C VAL A 32 -12.09 11.13 8.64
N ARG A 33 -13.07 10.66 9.42
CA ARG A 33 -13.05 10.76 10.88
C ARG A 33 -12.16 9.68 11.50
N SER A 34 -10.89 9.70 11.14
CA SER A 34 -9.90 8.73 11.58
C SER A 34 -8.64 9.39 12.12
N ASN A 35 -7.89 8.66 12.95
CA ASN A 35 -6.51 9.02 13.27
C ASN A 35 -5.59 8.65 12.09
N TRP A 36 -4.67 9.53 11.74
CA TRP A 36 -3.79 9.37 10.59
C TRP A 36 -2.92 8.08 10.61
N LYS A 37 -2.62 7.58 11.81
CA LYS A 37 -1.81 6.36 11.96
C LYS A 37 -2.53 5.11 11.44
N ILE A 38 -3.86 5.08 11.52
CA ILE A 38 -4.63 3.90 11.11
C ILE A 38 -4.48 3.61 9.61
N PRO A 39 -4.81 4.55 8.69
CA PRO A 39 -4.58 4.31 7.27
C PRO A 39 -3.09 4.21 6.90
N ALA A 40 -2.20 4.93 7.59
CA ALA A 40 -0.77 4.82 7.33
C ALA A 40 -0.23 3.43 7.69
N GLU A 41 -0.63 2.86 8.82
CA GLU A 41 -0.33 1.48 9.20
C GLU A 41 -0.94 0.48 8.24
N ASN A 42 -2.20 0.67 7.84
CA ASN A 42 -2.91 -0.19 6.90
C ASN A 42 -2.10 -0.36 5.60
N PHE A 43 -1.58 0.73 5.04
CA PHE A 43 -0.74 0.68 3.85
C PHE A 43 0.71 0.21 4.11
N ALA A 44 1.19 0.26 5.36
CA ALA A 44 2.52 -0.23 5.71
C ALA A 44 2.56 -1.75 5.94
N SER A 45 1.47 -2.33 6.49
CA SER A 45 1.53 -3.64 7.14
C SER A 45 0.30 -4.52 6.95
N ASP A 46 -0.90 -3.94 6.88
CA ASP A 46 -2.13 -4.70 7.05
C ASP A 46 -2.63 -5.29 5.72
N ALA A 47 -2.02 -6.38 5.26
CA ALA A 47 -2.54 -7.11 4.11
C ALA A 47 -3.61 -8.16 4.49
N TYR A 48 -3.66 -8.60 5.74
CA TYR A 48 -4.57 -9.67 6.19
C TYR A 48 -6.04 -9.22 6.28
N HIS A 49 -6.33 -7.92 6.43
CA HIS A 49 -7.70 -7.41 6.37
C HIS A 49 -8.37 -7.69 5.03
N THR A 50 -7.60 -7.70 3.93
CA THR A 50 -8.11 -7.82 2.56
C THR A 50 -9.03 -9.04 2.37
N GLY A 51 -8.68 -10.18 2.95
CA GLY A 51 -9.46 -11.40 2.85
C GLY A 51 -10.78 -11.39 3.62
N HIS A 52 -10.93 -10.50 4.58
CA HIS A 52 -12.10 -10.40 5.47
C HIS A 52 -12.93 -9.16 5.15
N LEU A 53 -12.33 -7.99 5.19
CA LEU A 53 -13.00 -6.72 4.97
C LEU A 53 -13.55 -6.60 3.54
N HIS A 54 -12.74 -6.98 2.54
CA HIS A 54 -13.12 -6.93 1.14
C HIS A 54 -13.69 -8.27 0.59
N ALA A 55 -14.21 -9.13 1.46
CA ALA A 55 -14.75 -10.41 1.06
C ALA A 55 -15.92 -10.31 0.06
N SER A 56 -16.72 -9.23 0.13
CA SER A 56 -17.79 -8.93 -0.82
C SER A 56 -17.25 -8.72 -2.24
N ILE A 57 -16.14 -8.00 -2.37
CA ILE A 57 -15.49 -7.70 -3.64
C ILE A 57 -14.92 -8.98 -4.27
N SER A 58 -14.36 -9.87 -3.44
CA SER A 58 -13.90 -11.19 -3.88
C SER A 58 -15.07 -12.07 -4.37
N ARG A 59 -16.24 -12.03 -3.69
CA ARG A 59 -17.44 -12.76 -4.12
C ARG A 59 -17.99 -12.25 -5.43
N LEU A 60 -17.80 -10.99 -5.78
CA LEU A 60 -18.16 -10.42 -7.08
C LEU A 60 -17.15 -10.78 -8.19
N GLY A 61 -16.07 -11.51 -7.87
CA GLY A 61 -15.04 -11.91 -8.84
C GLY A 61 -14.13 -10.78 -9.32
N LEU A 62 -14.14 -9.62 -8.64
CA LEU A 62 -13.32 -8.47 -9.00
C LEU A 62 -11.85 -8.64 -8.57
N VAL A 63 -11.62 -9.38 -7.49
CA VAL A 63 -10.30 -9.78 -7.03
C VAL A 63 -10.30 -11.27 -6.66
N PRO A 64 -9.14 -11.94 -6.72
CA PRO A 64 -8.99 -13.31 -6.27
C PRO A 64 -9.23 -13.47 -4.75
N THR A 65 -9.37 -14.70 -4.30
CA THR A 65 -9.70 -15.09 -2.91
C THR A 65 -8.60 -14.76 -1.88
N ALA A 66 -8.86 -15.08 -0.60
CA ALA A 66 -7.98 -14.83 0.55
C ALA A 66 -6.53 -15.32 0.37
N LYS A 67 -6.29 -16.45 -0.29
CA LYS A 67 -4.92 -16.93 -0.62
C LYS A 67 -4.10 -15.91 -1.43
N PHE A 68 -4.78 -15.08 -2.20
CA PHE A 68 -4.16 -13.99 -2.94
C PHE A 68 -3.58 -12.91 -2.02
N ALA A 69 -4.27 -12.59 -0.94
CA ALA A 69 -3.81 -11.56 0.00
C ALA A 69 -2.56 -12.00 0.80
N GLU A 70 -2.46 -13.29 1.12
CA GLU A 70 -1.36 -13.84 1.92
C GLU A 70 -0.04 -13.92 1.15
N SER A 71 -0.08 -14.29 -0.14
CA SER A 71 1.13 -14.58 -0.92
C SER A 71 1.98 -13.34 -1.18
N GLY A 72 3.29 -13.49 -1.03
CA GLY A 72 4.29 -12.44 -1.25
C GLY A 72 5.13 -12.16 -0.02
N TYR A 73 5.57 -10.92 0.11
CA TYR A 73 6.51 -10.52 1.14
C TYR A 73 6.07 -9.22 1.82
N HIS A 74 6.36 -9.10 3.10
CA HIS A 74 6.44 -7.82 3.80
C HIS A 74 7.91 -7.40 3.96
N VAL A 75 8.17 -6.12 3.81
CA VAL A 75 9.50 -5.55 3.96
C VAL A 75 9.45 -4.41 4.97
N HIS A 76 10.25 -4.53 6.01
CA HIS A 76 10.62 -3.40 6.84
C HIS A 76 11.84 -2.69 6.22
N ALA A 77 11.63 -1.49 5.71
CA ALA A 77 12.63 -0.77 4.91
C ALA A 77 13.43 0.27 5.72
N GLY A 78 13.39 0.18 7.05
CA GLY A 78 14.02 1.13 7.97
C GLY A 78 13.14 2.34 8.28
N ASN A 79 13.50 3.12 9.29
CA ASN A 79 12.87 4.40 9.68
C ASN A 79 11.33 4.36 9.83
N GLY A 80 10.76 3.20 10.15
CA GLY A 80 9.30 3.01 10.23
C GLY A 80 8.60 2.85 8.87
N HIS A 81 9.36 2.83 7.77
CA HIS A 81 8.82 2.54 6.43
C HIS A 81 8.47 1.06 6.32
N GLY A 82 7.29 0.77 5.78
CA GLY A 82 6.82 -0.58 5.58
C GLY A 82 6.15 -0.75 4.22
N LEU A 83 6.29 -1.92 3.62
CA LEU A 83 5.66 -2.25 2.36
C LEU A 83 5.33 -3.74 2.25
N GLY A 84 4.35 -4.04 1.40
CA GLY A 84 3.99 -5.40 1.05
C GLY A 84 3.99 -5.59 -0.46
N LEU A 85 4.61 -6.70 -0.89
CA LEU A 85 4.69 -7.14 -2.27
C LEU A 85 3.81 -8.37 -2.45
N GLY A 86 2.72 -8.25 -3.19
CA GLY A 86 1.90 -9.39 -3.60
C GLY A 86 2.46 -10.03 -4.85
N LEU A 87 3.01 -11.23 -4.73
CA LEU A 87 3.55 -12.03 -5.83
C LEU A 87 3.54 -13.54 -5.51
N PRO A 88 3.67 -14.46 -6.49
CA PRO A 88 3.71 -14.13 -7.90
C PRO A 88 2.32 -13.79 -8.45
N SER A 89 2.28 -13.08 -9.58
CA SER A 89 1.09 -12.92 -10.40
C SER A 89 1.13 -13.91 -11.56
N ASP A 90 -0.02 -14.47 -11.89
CA ASP A 90 -0.17 -15.36 -13.06
C ASP A 90 -0.29 -14.56 -14.38
N GLU A 91 -0.60 -13.26 -14.27
CA GLU A 91 -0.77 -12.36 -15.41
C GLU A 91 -0.01 -11.05 -15.18
N ASN A 92 0.49 -10.46 -16.28
CA ASN A 92 1.02 -9.11 -16.23
C ASN A 92 -0.09 -8.09 -15.96
N ILE A 93 0.09 -7.25 -14.95
CA ILE A 93 -0.88 -6.22 -14.55
C ILE A 93 -0.62 -4.86 -15.20
N PHE A 94 0.49 -4.68 -15.88
CA PHE A 94 0.90 -3.42 -16.52
C PHE A 94 0.58 -3.41 -18.00
N GLU A 95 0.62 -2.21 -18.60
CA GLU A 95 0.53 -2.06 -20.05
C GLU A 95 1.71 -2.79 -20.72
N PRO A 96 1.45 -3.81 -21.57
CA PRO A 96 2.52 -4.62 -22.15
C PRO A 96 3.56 -3.81 -22.95
N GLY A 97 3.12 -2.74 -23.63
CA GLY A 97 4.01 -1.86 -24.39
C GLY A 97 5.02 -1.09 -23.54
N MET A 98 4.76 -0.98 -22.22
CA MET A 98 5.64 -0.24 -21.31
C MET A 98 6.74 -1.14 -20.69
N LEU A 99 6.64 -2.47 -20.78
CA LEU A 99 7.60 -3.38 -20.12
C LEU A 99 9.05 -3.16 -20.58
N ALA A 100 9.27 -2.89 -21.86
CA ALA A 100 10.62 -2.58 -22.36
C ALA A 100 11.20 -1.29 -21.78
N THR A 101 10.35 -0.31 -21.45
CA THR A 101 10.74 0.93 -20.77
C THR A 101 11.10 0.64 -19.33
N PHE A 102 10.31 -0.17 -18.63
CA PHE A 102 10.58 -0.57 -17.24
C PHE A 102 11.92 -1.32 -17.13
N GLN A 103 12.17 -2.27 -18.03
CA GLN A 103 13.42 -3.01 -18.09
C GLN A 103 14.67 -2.14 -18.29
N LYS A 104 14.53 -1.03 -19.01
CA LYS A 104 15.63 -0.09 -19.24
C LYS A 104 15.87 0.85 -18.05
N ARG A 105 14.84 1.12 -17.27
CA ARG A 105 14.88 2.12 -16.19
C ARG A 105 15.14 1.53 -14.80
N LEU A 106 14.74 0.30 -14.59
CA LEU A 106 14.90 -0.41 -13.33
C LEU A 106 16.16 -1.28 -13.35
N LEU A 107 16.67 -1.60 -12.17
CA LEU A 107 17.68 -2.63 -12.01
C LEU A 107 17.10 -3.99 -12.49
N PRO A 108 17.93 -4.91 -12.98
CA PRO A 108 17.46 -6.22 -13.45
C PRO A 108 16.58 -6.95 -12.42
N GLU A 109 17.00 -6.98 -11.16
CA GLU A 109 16.27 -7.61 -10.06
C GLU A 109 14.96 -6.87 -9.73
N GLN A 110 14.93 -5.53 -9.81
CA GLN A 110 13.70 -4.75 -9.65
C GLN A 110 12.69 -5.08 -10.75
N PHE A 111 13.15 -5.16 -11.99
CA PHE A 111 12.28 -5.51 -13.11
C PHE A 111 11.72 -6.93 -12.99
N GLU A 112 12.54 -7.90 -12.59
CA GLU A 112 12.09 -9.28 -12.37
C GLU A 112 11.04 -9.42 -11.29
N ILE A 113 11.13 -8.63 -10.22
CA ILE A 113 10.09 -8.55 -9.19
C ILE A 113 8.86 -7.84 -9.74
N LEU A 114 9.02 -6.65 -10.36
CA LEU A 114 7.90 -5.82 -10.83
C LEU A 114 6.98 -6.58 -11.80
N ARG A 115 7.55 -7.32 -12.74
CA ARG A 115 6.77 -8.07 -13.74
C ARG A 115 5.93 -9.21 -13.16
N GLN A 116 6.21 -9.59 -11.90
CA GLN A 116 5.51 -10.66 -11.18
C GLN A 116 4.56 -10.15 -10.11
N ILE A 117 4.52 -8.84 -9.83
CA ILE A 117 3.62 -8.32 -8.82
C ILE A 117 2.17 -8.34 -9.30
N LYS A 118 1.25 -8.55 -8.37
CA LYS A 118 -0.20 -8.43 -8.54
C LYS A 118 -0.76 -7.23 -7.78
N ASN A 119 -0.10 -6.84 -6.70
CA ASN A 119 -0.31 -5.61 -5.96
C ASN A 119 0.95 -5.25 -5.17
N MET A 120 1.06 -4.00 -4.79
CA MET A 120 2.11 -3.52 -3.91
C MET A 120 1.58 -2.33 -3.12
N HIS A 121 1.70 -2.39 -1.80
CA HIS A 121 1.34 -1.28 -0.91
C HIS A 121 2.57 -0.84 -0.12
N CYS A 122 2.62 0.44 0.23
CA CYS A 122 3.76 1.00 0.93
C CYS A 122 3.33 2.22 1.74
N THR A 123 3.91 2.39 2.93
CA THR A 123 3.92 3.68 3.62
C THR A 123 5.35 4.11 3.87
N ILE A 124 5.69 5.28 3.36
CA ILE A 124 6.84 6.06 3.77
C ILE A 124 6.40 6.82 5.02
N PHE A 125 6.94 6.40 6.15
CA PHE A 125 6.63 7.03 7.43
C PHE A 125 6.85 8.57 7.35
N PRO A 126 5.99 9.44 7.93
CA PRO A 126 4.87 9.01 8.75
C PRO A 126 3.58 8.73 7.96
N ASN A 127 3.28 9.42 6.87
CA ASN A 127 1.92 9.54 6.35
C ASN A 127 1.82 9.63 4.82
N LEU A 128 2.85 9.22 4.09
CA LEU A 128 2.85 9.13 2.63
C LEU A 128 2.74 7.67 2.20
N SER A 129 1.64 7.31 1.56
CA SER A 129 1.41 5.93 1.10
C SER A 129 1.33 5.84 -0.42
N PHE A 130 1.77 4.68 -0.93
CA PHE A 130 1.68 4.32 -2.34
C PHE A 130 0.97 2.98 -2.48
N LEU A 131 0.28 2.81 -3.60
CA LEU A 131 -0.36 1.55 -3.95
C LEU A 131 -0.25 1.29 -5.46
N ILE A 132 0.11 0.07 -5.82
CA ILE A 132 -0.19 -0.53 -7.12
C ILE A 132 -1.28 -1.56 -6.85
N SER A 133 -2.45 -1.39 -7.45
CA SER A 133 -3.59 -2.29 -7.32
C SER A 133 -4.05 -2.76 -8.68
N SER A 134 -4.54 -3.99 -8.75
CA SER A 134 -5.14 -4.55 -9.95
C SER A 134 -6.45 -5.26 -9.65
N ALA A 135 -7.39 -5.16 -10.55
CA ALA A 135 -8.65 -5.89 -10.50
C ALA A 135 -9.18 -6.17 -11.91
N ARG A 136 -10.15 -7.09 -12.02
CA ARG A 136 -10.83 -7.35 -13.27
C ARG A 136 -12.08 -6.47 -13.39
N LEU A 137 -12.05 -5.56 -14.36
CA LEU A 137 -13.21 -4.76 -14.73
C LEU A 137 -13.69 -5.19 -16.12
N ASN A 138 -14.94 -5.59 -16.23
CA ASN A 138 -15.51 -6.11 -17.48
C ASN A 138 -14.67 -7.23 -18.13
N GLY A 139 -14.17 -8.14 -17.31
CA GLY A 139 -13.34 -9.28 -17.74
C GLY A 139 -11.87 -8.95 -18.08
N LYS A 140 -11.48 -7.68 -18.11
CA LYS A 140 -10.10 -7.23 -18.38
C LYS A 140 -9.37 -6.94 -17.09
N LEU A 141 -8.16 -7.46 -16.95
CA LEU A 141 -7.24 -7.10 -15.86
C LEU A 141 -6.70 -5.70 -16.11
N ILE A 142 -6.86 -4.82 -15.14
CA ILE A 142 -6.42 -3.44 -15.20
C ILE A 142 -5.75 -3.10 -13.88
N SER A 143 -4.66 -2.34 -13.94
CA SER A 143 -4.02 -1.79 -12.76
C SER A 143 -4.03 -0.28 -12.76
N HIS A 144 -3.82 0.27 -11.58
CA HIS A 144 -3.47 1.67 -11.39
C HIS A 144 -2.38 1.80 -10.33
N THR A 145 -1.70 2.92 -10.37
CA THR A 145 -0.81 3.36 -9.29
C THR A 145 -1.43 4.59 -8.65
N ASN A 146 -1.43 4.67 -7.33
CA ASN A 146 -1.80 5.87 -6.62
C ASN A 146 -0.81 6.24 -5.52
N MET A 147 -0.87 7.49 -5.11
CA MET A 147 -0.15 8.07 -3.99
C MET A 147 -1.16 8.78 -3.10
N LYS A 148 -1.08 8.59 -1.78
CA LYS A 148 -1.96 9.21 -0.79
C LYS A 148 -1.15 9.88 0.32
N VAL A 149 -1.63 11.02 0.79
CA VAL A 149 -1.12 11.67 2.00
C VAL A 149 -2.25 11.75 3.02
N TRP A 150 -1.98 11.28 4.23
CA TRP A 150 -2.90 11.26 5.36
C TRP A 150 -2.62 12.46 6.25
N LEU A 151 -3.22 13.62 5.95
CA LEU A 151 -2.96 14.86 6.65
C LEU A 151 -3.77 14.96 7.95
N PRO A 152 -3.15 14.97 9.13
CA PRO A 152 -3.87 15.10 10.37
C PRO A 152 -4.46 16.52 10.51
N LYS A 153 -5.77 16.60 10.74
CA LYS A 153 -6.49 17.84 11.12
C LYS A 153 -6.81 17.86 12.62
N GLY A 154 -6.45 16.83 13.32
CA GLY A 154 -6.66 16.62 14.73
C GLY A 154 -6.49 15.14 15.09
N PRO A 155 -6.71 14.78 16.35
CA PRO A 155 -6.48 13.40 16.80
C PRO A 155 -7.47 12.38 16.19
N ARG A 156 -8.60 12.84 15.63
CA ARG A 156 -9.69 11.99 15.13
C ARG A 156 -10.22 12.41 13.76
N THR A 157 -9.47 13.20 13.02
CA THR A 157 -9.86 13.64 11.67
C THR A 157 -8.62 13.82 10.83
N ILE A 158 -8.66 13.29 9.63
CA ILE A 158 -7.65 13.47 8.58
C ILE A 158 -8.28 14.06 7.34
N GLU A 159 -7.49 14.80 6.60
CA GLU A 159 -7.75 15.11 5.21
C GLU A 159 -6.90 14.17 4.35
N VAL A 160 -7.52 13.49 3.41
CA VAL A 160 -6.85 12.62 2.44
C VAL A 160 -6.62 13.42 1.17
N LEU A 161 -5.38 13.46 0.71
CA LEU A 161 -5.00 13.89 -0.64
C LEU A 161 -4.56 12.67 -1.42
N SER A 162 -5.17 12.41 -2.57
CA SER A 162 -4.87 11.23 -3.37
C SER A 162 -4.67 11.58 -4.84
N TRP A 163 -3.61 11.05 -5.44
CA TRP A 163 -3.26 11.21 -6.85
C TRP A 163 -3.20 9.84 -7.52
N GLY A 164 -3.86 9.70 -8.66
CA GLY A 164 -3.59 8.60 -9.57
C GLY A 164 -2.37 8.90 -10.44
N LEU A 165 -1.52 7.91 -10.63
CA LEU A 165 -0.30 7.99 -11.41
C LEU A 165 -0.35 7.02 -12.58
N VAL A 166 0.20 7.44 -13.74
CA VAL A 166 0.30 6.59 -14.93
C VAL A 166 1.58 6.92 -15.69
N GLU A 167 2.04 5.99 -16.47
CA GLU A 167 3.17 6.19 -17.39
C GLU A 167 2.79 7.20 -18.49
N LYS A 168 3.60 8.25 -18.66
CA LYS A 168 3.35 9.34 -19.60
C LYS A 168 3.23 8.85 -21.04
N ASP A 169 4.02 7.85 -21.42
CA ASP A 169 4.04 7.30 -22.77
C ASP A 169 3.09 6.11 -22.99
N ALA A 170 2.28 5.75 -21.97
CA ALA A 170 1.28 4.70 -22.12
C ALA A 170 0.17 5.11 -23.11
N PRO A 171 -0.45 4.15 -23.83
CA PRO A 171 -1.55 4.43 -24.73
C PRO A 171 -2.72 5.12 -24.01
N ARG A 172 -3.40 6.03 -24.72
CA ARG A 172 -4.53 6.79 -24.17
C ARG A 172 -5.60 5.88 -23.57
N GLU A 173 -5.93 4.78 -24.25
CA GLU A 173 -6.93 3.82 -23.78
C GLU A 173 -6.53 3.20 -22.43
N TRP A 174 -5.23 2.89 -22.25
CA TRP A 174 -4.72 2.40 -20.96
C TRP A 174 -4.86 3.45 -19.87
N LYS A 175 -4.47 4.69 -20.13
CA LYS A 175 -4.59 5.81 -19.19
C LYS A 175 -6.04 6.00 -18.72
N GLU A 176 -6.99 6.01 -19.66
CA GLU A 176 -8.42 6.16 -19.37
C GLU A 176 -8.93 5.02 -18.49
N ARG A 177 -8.57 3.76 -18.80
CA ARG A 177 -8.96 2.60 -18.00
C ARG A 177 -8.31 2.60 -16.62
N SER A 178 -7.03 2.92 -16.53
CA SER A 178 -6.30 3.01 -15.26
C SER A 178 -6.89 4.10 -14.36
N SER A 179 -7.25 5.26 -14.93
CA SER A 179 -7.94 6.32 -14.21
C SER A 179 -9.32 5.88 -13.71
N GLN A 180 -10.12 5.22 -14.55
CA GLN A 180 -11.42 4.67 -14.15
C GLN A 180 -11.26 3.64 -13.03
N HIS A 181 -10.30 2.73 -13.16
CA HIS A 181 -10.00 1.73 -12.14
C HIS A 181 -9.62 2.39 -10.81
N TYR A 182 -8.77 3.41 -10.82
CA TYR A 182 -8.41 4.19 -9.63
C TYR A 182 -9.64 4.80 -8.95
N VAL A 183 -10.48 5.49 -9.70
CA VAL A 183 -11.69 6.14 -9.14
C VAL A 183 -12.67 5.13 -8.56
N LEU A 184 -12.90 4.02 -9.26
CA LEU A 184 -13.85 2.98 -8.85
C LEU A 184 -13.37 2.16 -7.65
N THR A 185 -12.06 2.07 -7.42
CA THR A 185 -11.49 1.21 -6.37
C THR A 185 -10.99 1.99 -5.16
N PHE A 186 -10.16 3.02 -5.38
CA PHE A 186 -9.44 3.75 -4.33
C PHE A 186 -9.65 5.27 -4.37
N GLY A 187 -10.70 5.74 -5.03
CA GLY A 187 -11.22 7.11 -4.88
C GLY A 187 -12.12 7.26 -3.65
N PRO A 188 -12.63 8.47 -3.36
CA PRO A 188 -13.48 8.74 -2.20
C PRO A 188 -14.75 7.88 -2.11
N SER A 189 -15.25 7.42 -3.26
CA SER A 189 -16.39 6.50 -3.40
C SER A 189 -15.95 5.12 -3.89
N GLY A 190 -14.65 4.83 -3.85
CA GLY A 190 -14.10 3.57 -4.33
C GLY A 190 -14.50 2.40 -3.43
N ILE A 191 -14.74 1.25 -4.06
CA ILE A 191 -15.27 0.07 -3.36
C ILE A 191 -14.33 -0.47 -2.26
N PHE A 192 -13.02 -0.23 -2.35
CA PHE A 192 -12.06 -0.57 -1.31
C PHE A 192 -11.97 0.55 -0.27
N ASP A 193 -11.80 1.80 -0.70
CA ASP A 193 -11.64 2.92 0.23
C ASP A 193 -12.87 3.16 1.13
N GLN A 194 -14.07 2.80 0.69
CA GLN A 194 -15.27 2.88 1.54
C GLN A 194 -15.22 1.87 2.69
N ASP A 195 -14.93 0.61 2.39
CA ASP A 195 -14.78 -0.44 3.40
C ASP A 195 -13.68 -0.07 4.40
N ASP A 196 -12.51 0.33 3.89
CA ASP A 196 -11.37 0.74 4.69
C ASP A 196 -11.70 1.95 5.57
N SER A 197 -12.29 2.99 5.00
CA SER A 197 -12.61 4.23 5.70
C SER A 197 -13.59 4.01 6.85
N GLU A 198 -14.61 3.17 6.67
CA GLU A 198 -15.54 2.82 7.74
C GLU A 198 -14.83 2.11 8.88
N THR A 199 -13.95 1.16 8.56
CA THR A 199 -13.14 0.46 9.56
C THR A 199 -12.21 1.41 10.31
N TRP A 200 -11.53 2.32 9.61
CA TRP A 200 -10.65 3.30 10.25
C TRP A 200 -11.43 4.24 11.19
N ILE A 201 -12.66 4.65 10.81
CA ILE A 201 -13.54 5.46 11.64
C ILE A 201 -13.90 4.69 12.90
N ASP A 202 -14.29 3.42 12.78
CA ASP A 202 -14.69 2.59 13.90
C ASP A 202 -13.54 2.30 14.86
N ILE A 203 -12.35 1.99 14.36
CA ILE A 203 -11.14 1.82 15.16
C ILE A 203 -10.86 3.11 15.95
N THR A 204 -10.88 4.26 15.28
CA THR A 204 -10.62 5.55 15.91
C THR A 204 -11.66 5.89 16.98
N ARG A 205 -12.95 5.63 16.71
CA ARG A 205 -14.04 5.83 17.65
C ARG A 205 -13.92 4.94 18.88
N ASN A 206 -13.65 3.65 18.66
CA ASN A 206 -13.54 2.67 19.74
C ASN A 206 -12.29 2.90 20.59
N ALA A 207 -11.15 3.27 19.99
CA ALA A 207 -9.93 3.61 20.72
C ALA A 207 -10.08 4.85 21.62
N ALA A 208 -11.07 5.71 21.38
CA ALA A 208 -11.36 6.87 22.22
C ALA A 208 -12.25 6.55 23.43
N THR A 209 -12.72 5.32 23.57
CA THR A 209 -13.59 4.93 24.69
C THR A 209 -12.79 4.65 25.96
N PRO A 210 -13.38 4.84 27.17
CA PRO A 210 -12.71 4.47 28.41
C PRO A 210 -12.27 2.99 28.46
N ALA A 211 -13.08 2.08 27.94
CA ALA A 211 -12.77 0.65 27.90
C ALA A 211 -11.52 0.31 27.10
N ALA A 212 -11.21 1.09 26.06
CA ALA A 212 -10.03 0.86 25.24
C ALA A 212 -8.71 1.20 25.95
N ARG A 213 -8.74 1.97 27.06
CA ARG A 213 -7.52 2.34 27.81
C ARG A 213 -6.86 1.12 28.45
N ASP A 214 -7.64 0.11 28.77
CA ASP A 214 -7.19 -1.11 29.45
C ASP A 214 -6.92 -2.25 28.45
N LEU A 215 -7.22 -2.04 27.17
CA LEU A 215 -6.96 -3.02 26.13
C LEU A 215 -5.50 -2.98 25.70
N GLN A 216 -4.88 -4.17 25.69
CA GLN A 216 -3.54 -4.34 25.16
C GLN A 216 -3.63 -4.91 23.74
N PHE A 217 -2.99 -4.22 22.79
CA PHE A 217 -2.87 -4.69 21.41
C PHE A 217 -1.50 -5.33 21.23
N TYR A 218 -1.46 -6.54 20.74
CA TYR A 218 -0.24 -7.35 20.78
C TYR A 218 0.39 -7.50 19.41
N TYR A 219 0.21 -6.89 18.42
CA TYR A 219 0.93 -7.01 17.13
C TYR A 219 1.87 -8.25 17.04
N LEU A 220 1.36 -9.45 17.36
CA LEU A 220 2.16 -10.67 17.50
C LEU A 220 2.15 -11.56 16.26
N GLN A 221 1.34 -11.25 15.27
CA GLN A 221 1.29 -12.05 14.05
C GLN A 221 2.65 -12.03 13.34
N GLY A 222 3.22 -13.22 13.14
CA GLY A 222 4.55 -13.38 12.58
C GLY A 222 5.71 -12.99 13.50
N PHE A 223 5.45 -12.76 14.80
CA PHE A 223 6.52 -12.51 15.76
C PHE A 223 7.44 -13.73 15.87
N GLY A 224 8.77 -13.48 15.86
CA GLY A 224 9.77 -14.54 15.92
C GLY A 224 10.01 -15.29 14.61
N ARG A 225 9.38 -14.86 13.50
CA ARG A 225 9.75 -15.39 12.17
C ARG A 225 11.10 -14.83 11.75
N GLU A 226 11.90 -15.70 11.12
CA GLU A 226 13.18 -15.29 10.53
C GLU A 226 12.96 -14.56 9.20
N PRO A 227 13.82 -13.58 8.87
CA PRO A 227 13.82 -12.94 7.56
C PRO A 227 14.08 -13.92 6.42
N ALA A 228 13.48 -13.65 5.27
CA ALA A 228 13.70 -14.38 4.01
C ALA A 228 14.99 -13.88 3.34
N LEU A 229 16.10 -14.54 3.64
CA LEU A 229 17.44 -14.11 3.18
C LEU A 229 17.65 -14.31 1.68
N GLU A 230 16.85 -15.13 1.02
CA GLU A 230 16.90 -15.39 -0.43
C GLU A 230 16.26 -14.26 -1.26
N PHE A 231 15.52 -13.34 -0.65
CA PHE A 231 14.91 -12.24 -1.37
C PHE A 231 15.97 -11.17 -1.73
N VAL A 232 16.00 -10.79 -3.01
CA VAL A 232 17.07 -9.92 -3.55
C VAL A 232 16.91 -8.43 -3.22
N GLY A 233 15.75 -7.99 -2.74
CA GLY A 233 15.49 -6.59 -2.37
C GLY A 233 16.07 -6.23 -0.99
N PRO A 234 16.45 -4.97 -0.76
CA PRO A 234 17.01 -4.53 0.52
C PRO A 234 15.95 -4.44 1.64
N GLY A 235 16.40 -4.38 2.90
CA GLY A 235 15.58 -4.30 4.10
C GLY A 235 15.40 -5.65 4.78
N GLU A 236 14.62 -5.67 5.86
CA GLU A 236 14.22 -6.92 6.51
C GLU A 236 12.98 -7.48 5.83
N VAL A 237 13.15 -8.57 5.09
CA VAL A 237 12.09 -9.17 4.28
C VAL A 237 11.52 -10.40 4.97
N TYR A 238 10.20 -10.50 5.01
CA TYR A 238 9.48 -11.63 5.61
C TYR A 238 8.57 -12.29 4.58
N ALA A 239 8.70 -13.60 4.42
CA ALA A 239 7.78 -14.38 3.61
C ALA A 239 6.37 -14.35 4.22
N SER A 240 5.35 -14.28 3.36
CA SER A 240 3.95 -14.02 3.71
C SER A 240 3.67 -12.55 4.11
N LYS A 241 2.63 -11.98 3.52
CA LYS A 241 2.12 -10.66 3.91
C LYS A 241 1.24 -10.70 5.18
N TYR A 242 1.00 -11.90 5.72
CA TYR A 242 0.26 -12.08 6.96
C TYR A 242 1.21 -12.06 8.15
N ASN A 243 1.75 -10.88 8.42
CA ASN A 243 2.57 -10.59 9.60
C ASN A 243 2.44 -9.10 9.96
N GLU A 244 2.72 -8.78 11.21
CA GLU A 244 2.62 -7.42 11.75
C GLU A 244 3.98 -6.79 12.03
N ASN A 245 5.05 -7.31 11.41
CA ASN A 245 6.40 -6.79 11.64
C ASN A 245 6.51 -5.32 11.27
N ASN A 246 5.97 -4.92 10.12
CA ASN A 246 5.99 -3.52 9.69
C ASN A 246 5.19 -2.61 10.64
N ALA A 247 4.06 -3.07 11.18
CA ALA A 247 3.28 -2.32 12.17
C ALA A 247 4.09 -2.07 13.44
N ARG A 248 4.77 -3.12 13.97
CA ARG A 248 5.66 -2.98 15.13
C ARG A 248 6.74 -1.93 14.91
N HIS A 249 7.38 -1.93 13.74
CA HIS A 249 8.41 -0.94 13.38
C HIS A 249 7.86 0.46 13.17
N PHE A 250 6.67 0.58 12.55
CA PHE A 250 5.96 1.85 12.39
C PHE A 250 5.69 2.53 13.73
N TYR A 251 5.10 1.78 14.69
CA TYR A 251 4.80 2.34 16.02
C TYR A 251 6.03 2.56 16.88
N ARG A 252 7.08 1.74 16.75
CA ARG A 252 8.36 1.99 17.42
C ARG A 252 8.96 3.31 16.96
N ARG A 253 9.00 3.54 15.63
CA ARG A 253 9.50 4.81 15.09
C ARG A 253 8.67 6.01 15.54
N TRP A 254 7.35 5.85 15.57
CA TRP A 254 6.48 6.89 16.09
C TRP A 254 6.78 7.20 17.57
N LEU A 255 6.96 6.17 18.40
CA LEU A 255 7.27 6.33 19.82
C LEU A 255 8.62 7.02 20.03
N GLU A 256 9.67 6.61 19.30
CA GLU A 256 10.99 7.25 19.33
C GLU A 256 10.86 8.77 19.12
N LEU A 257 10.20 9.18 18.02
CA LEU A 257 10.03 10.60 17.71
C LEU A 257 9.15 11.38 18.71
N MET A 258 8.28 10.69 19.43
CA MET A 258 7.46 11.33 20.48
C MET A 258 8.21 11.41 21.83
N SER A 259 9.25 10.59 22.02
CA SER A 259 10.03 10.53 23.26
C SER A 259 11.31 11.36 23.21
N ASP A 260 11.85 11.66 22.02
CA ASP A 260 13.07 12.45 21.83
C ASP A 260 12.89 13.96 22.09
N GLY A 261 11.75 14.37 22.62
CA GLY A 261 11.39 15.77 22.90
C GLY A 261 11.39 16.18 24.38
N ASP A 262 11.85 15.33 25.28
CA ASP A 262 11.98 15.62 26.72
C ASP A 262 13.42 15.96 27.12
#